data_71a21906a4176ad1877d8f3d3c8897a8
#
_entry.id   71a21906a4176ad1877d8f3d3c8897a8
#
_cell.length_a   1.000
_cell.length_b   1.000
_cell.length_c   1.000
_cell.angle_alpha   90.00
_cell.angle_beta   90.00
_cell.angle_gamma   90.00
#
_symmetry.space_group_name_H-M   'P 1'
#
loop_
_entity.id
_entity.type
_entity.pdbx_description
1 polymer ?
#
loop_
_entity_poly.entity_id
_entity_poly.type
_entity_poly.pdbx_seq_one_letter_code
_entity_poly.pdbx_strand_id
1 'polypeptide(L)'
;KEGAPREVGALLAGRLAKGFSLALKERKVLIVCGAGAGLAAVYQVPFASSLFVFETLGLAYSWQNLLLVLTSTYLATWVAQSIIGQEAIYHLSAVSWSASSFFQAIVIAFLVTPLALVFAFLAKRASHKRRKDGTILWALPLAFLVLGSLVAFFPIFMGNGQVLAQALLSSQSIPYLPLTLAVKGLIVYLLLRNGAYGGTLTPS
;
A
#
# COMPACT_ATOMS: atom_id res chain seq x y z
N LYS A 1 4.36 -4.24 2.26
CA LYS A 1 4.62 -3.49 3.51
C LYS A 1 3.36 -2.90 4.14
N GLU A 2 2.29 -2.71 3.42
CA GLU A 2 1.08 -2.00 3.86
C GLU A 2 0.23 -2.79 4.87
N GLY A 3 0.16 -4.10 4.71
CA GLY A 3 -0.64 -4.96 5.59
C GLY A 3 -0.14 -4.98 7.02
N ALA A 4 1.16 -5.17 7.22
CA ALA A 4 1.73 -5.35 8.55
C ALA A 4 1.52 -4.16 9.50
N PRO A 5 1.82 -2.89 9.13
CA PRO A 5 1.56 -1.75 10.01
C PRO A 5 0.10 -1.59 10.37
N ARG A 6 -0.79 -1.78 9.39
CA ARG A 6 -2.23 -1.72 9.57
C ARG A 6 -2.71 -2.81 10.54
N GLU A 7 -2.25 -4.03 10.36
CA GLU A 7 -2.61 -5.15 11.24
C GLU A 7 -2.07 -4.97 12.65
N VAL A 8 -0.83 -4.52 12.80
CA VAL A 8 -0.24 -4.22 14.11
C VAL A 8 -1.03 -3.13 14.82
N GLY A 9 -1.34 -2.03 14.13
CA GLY A 9 -2.16 -0.95 14.69
C GLY A 9 -3.54 -1.44 15.11
N ALA A 10 -4.21 -2.25 14.29
CA ALA A 10 -5.50 -2.84 14.60
C ALA A 10 -5.44 -3.77 15.82
N LEU A 11 -4.42 -4.63 15.90
CA LEU A 11 -4.23 -5.56 17.02
C LEU A 11 -3.97 -4.83 18.33
N LEU A 12 -3.10 -3.81 18.33
CA LEU A 12 -2.83 -2.99 19.50
C LEU A 12 -4.09 -2.27 19.99
N ALA A 13 -4.81 -1.63 19.07
CA ALA A 13 -6.08 -0.97 19.38
C ALA A 13 -7.13 -1.98 19.93
N GLY A 14 -7.19 -3.18 19.36
CA GLY A 14 -8.08 -4.23 19.83
C GLY A 14 -7.75 -4.73 21.24
N ARG A 15 -6.46 -4.82 21.60
CA ARG A 15 -6.01 -5.16 22.94
C ARG A 15 -6.35 -4.06 23.95
N LEU A 16 -6.10 -2.79 23.57
CA LEU A 16 -6.48 -1.65 24.41
C LEU A 16 -7.99 -1.61 24.65
N ALA A 17 -8.79 -1.75 23.60
CA ALA A 17 -10.26 -1.78 23.70
C ALA A 17 -10.76 -2.88 24.63
N LYS A 18 -10.11 -4.04 24.64
CA LYS A 18 -10.42 -5.13 25.55
C LYS A 18 -10.01 -4.79 26.98
N GLY A 19 -8.86 -4.17 27.18
CA GLY A 19 -8.39 -3.75 28.51
C GLY A 19 -9.31 -2.73 29.18
N PHE A 20 -9.87 -1.81 28.40
CA PHE A 20 -10.85 -0.81 28.87
C PHE A 20 -12.30 -1.31 28.89
N SER A 21 -12.55 -2.59 28.59
CA SER A 21 -13.88 -3.19 28.57
C SER A 21 -14.90 -2.43 27.69
N LEU A 22 -14.45 -1.87 26.58
CA LEU A 22 -15.29 -1.09 25.66
C LEU A 22 -16.39 -1.94 25.04
N ALA A 23 -17.53 -1.31 24.77
CA ALA A 23 -18.65 -1.93 24.05
C ALA A 23 -18.21 -2.39 22.65
N LEU A 24 -18.90 -3.41 22.10
CA LEU A 24 -18.50 -4.03 20.82
C LEU A 24 -18.44 -3.03 19.68
N LYS A 25 -19.32 -2.03 19.65
CA LYS A 25 -19.36 -0.98 18.64
C LYS A 25 -18.14 -0.06 18.75
N GLU A 26 -17.81 0.39 19.96
CA GLU A 26 -16.66 1.26 20.22
C GLU A 26 -15.34 0.53 19.93
N ARG A 27 -15.26 -0.76 20.31
CA ARG A 27 -14.12 -1.62 20.00
C ARG A 27 -13.86 -1.73 18.50
N LYS A 28 -14.91 -1.88 17.68
CA LYS A 28 -14.78 -1.91 16.23
C LYS A 28 -14.22 -0.59 15.69
N VAL A 29 -14.74 0.54 16.15
CA VAL A 29 -14.25 1.87 15.77
C VAL A 29 -12.78 2.02 16.12
N LEU A 30 -12.39 1.67 17.36
CA LEU A 30 -11.01 1.82 17.81
C LEU A 30 -10.03 0.94 17.01
N ILE A 31 -10.42 -0.30 16.67
CA ILE A 31 -9.62 -1.21 15.83
C ILE A 31 -9.38 -0.60 14.45
N VAL A 32 -10.40 -0.01 13.85
CA VAL A 32 -10.31 0.59 12.51
C VAL A 32 -9.48 1.88 12.56
N CYS A 33 -9.63 2.71 13.59
CA CYS A 33 -8.75 3.86 13.84
C CYS A 33 -7.28 3.43 14.01
N GLY A 34 -7.03 2.36 14.77
CA GLY A 34 -5.69 1.79 14.95
C GLY A 34 -5.07 1.31 13.64
N ALA A 35 -5.88 0.69 12.76
CA ALA A 35 -5.43 0.29 11.44
C ALA A 35 -5.00 1.50 10.59
N GLY A 36 -5.80 2.57 10.58
CA GLY A 36 -5.47 3.83 9.92
C GLY A 36 -4.24 4.50 10.51
N ALA A 37 -4.12 4.53 11.83
CA ALA A 37 -2.98 5.08 12.54
C ALA A 37 -1.68 4.36 12.20
N GLY A 38 -1.69 3.02 12.13
CA GLY A 38 -0.54 2.22 11.71
C GLY A 38 -0.10 2.53 10.27
N LEU A 39 -1.06 2.70 9.37
CA LEU A 39 -0.79 3.11 7.99
C LEU A 39 -0.20 4.52 7.93
N ALA A 40 -0.80 5.48 8.66
CA ALA A 40 -0.38 6.87 8.74
C ALA A 40 1.04 7.02 9.28
N ALA A 41 1.40 6.26 10.30
CA ALA A 41 2.73 6.28 10.91
C ALA A 41 3.83 5.86 9.93
N VAL A 42 3.60 4.80 9.14
CA VAL A 42 4.63 4.26 8.22
C VAL A 42 4.78 5.08 6.97
N TYR A 43 3.67 5.60 6.41
CA TYR A 43 3.71 6.37 5.18
C TYR A 43 3.77 7.87 5.39
N GLN A 44 3.60 8.34 6.63
CA GLN A 44 3.56 9.77 6.99
C GLN A 44 2.49 10.56 6.22
N VAL A 45 1.36 9.91 5.92
CA VAL A 45 0.24 10.46 5.14
C VAL A 45 -1.08 10.42 5.94
N PRO A 46 -1.21 11.23 7.00
CA PRO A 46 -2.33 11.13 7.94
C PRO A 46 -3.69 11.34 7.27
N PHE A 47 -3.80 12.32 6.37
CA PHE A 47 -5.04 12.62 5.68
C PHE A 47 -5.49 11.48 4.75
N ALA A 48 -4.58 10.97 3.90
CA ALA A 48 -4.89 9.86 3.01
C ALA A 48 -5.23 8.58 3.80
N SER A 49 -4.54 8.34 4.92
CA SER A 49 -4.85 7.22 5.83
C SER A 49 -6.23 7.38 6.49
N SER A 50 -6.66 8.61 6.76
CA SER A 50 -8.02 8.87 7.26
C SER A 50 -9.09 8.55 6.22
N LEU A 51 -8.89 8.95 4.98
CA LEU A 51 -9.79 8.60 3.86
C LEU A 51 -9.86 7.09 3.67
N PHE A 52 -8.71 6.40 3.71
CA PHE A 52 -8.64 4.94 3.62
C PHE A 52 -9.49 4.24 4.69
N VAL A 53 -9.54 4.77 5.91
CA VAL A 53 -10.37 4.24 7.00
C VAL A 53 -11.85 4.26 6.63
N PHE A 54 -12.32 5.34 6.05
CA PHE A 54 -13.72 5.47 5.66
C PHE A 54 -14.06 4.66 4.40
N GLU A 55 -13.25 4.75 3.37
CA GLU A 55 -13.53 4.14 2.07
C GLU A 55 -13.26 2.64 2.06
N THR A 56 -12.12 2.21 2.60
CA THR A 56 -11.68 0.80 2.47
C THR A 56 -12.08 -0.04 3.68
N LEU A 57 -12.00 0.52 4.88
CA LEU A 57 -12.38 -0.20 6.11
C LEU A 57 -13.85 -0.01 6.45
N GLY A 58 -14.57 0.80 5.70
CA GLY A 58 -16.04 0.93 5.78
C GLY A 58 -16.54 1.51 7.09
N LEU A 59 -15.76 2.39 7.75
CA LEU A 59 -16.24 3.06 8.94
C LEU A 59 -17.33 4.06 8.55
N ALA A 60 -18.48 4.00 9.27
CA ALA A 60 -19.59 4.91 9.01
C ALA A 60 -19.18 6.38 9.23
N TYR A 61 -19.56 7.23 8.27
CA TYR A 61 -19.33 8.67 8.38
C TYR A 61 -20.19 9.25 9.50
N SER A 62 -19.52 9.81 10.51
CA SER A 62 -20.12 10.63 11.56
C SER A 62 -19.07 11.61 12.03
N TRP A 63 -19.51 12.75 12.60
CA TRP A 63 -18.60 13.76 13.10
C TRP A 63 -17.65 13.20 14.19
N GLN A 64 -18.15 12.36 15.05
CA GLN A 64 -17.37 11.70 16.09
C GLN A 64 -16.31 10.77 15.52
N ASN A 65 -16.67 9.92 14.53
CA ASN A 65 -15.73 9.02 13.88
C ASN A 65 -14.67 9.80 13.10
N LEU A 66 -15.05 10.89 12.45
CA LEU A 66 -14.12 11.75 11.71
C LEU A 66 -13.04 12.32 12.64
N LEU A 67 -13.44 12.87 13.77
CA LEU A 67 -12.51 13.39 14.78
C LEU A 67 -11.60 12.31 15.33
N LEU A 68 -12.12 11.13 15.65
CA LEU A 68 -11.33 10.01 16.16
C LEU A 68 -10.31 9.52 15.13
N VAL A 69 -10.70 9.38 13.88
CA VAL A 69 -9.81 8.94 12.79
C VAL A 69 -8.73 9.98 12.53
N LEU A 70 -9.09 11.25 12.37
CA LEU A 70 -8.12 12.32 12.16
C LEU A 70 -7.14 12.42 13.33
N THR A 71 -7.63 12.45 14.56
CA THR A 71 -6.76 12.54 15.75
C THR A 71 -5.80 11.35 15.82
N SER A 72 -6.29 10.12 15.61
CA SER A 72 -5.45 8.93 15.69
C SER A 72 -4.39 8.88 14.58
N THR A 73 -4.72 9.25 13.35
CA THR A 73 -3.79 9.23 12.22
C THR A 73 -2.75 10.34 12.29
N TYR A 74 -3.15 11.56 12.66
CA TYR A 74 -2.22 12.69 12.82
C TYR A 74 -1.29 12.51 14.01
N LEU A 75 -1.81 12.03 15.15
CA LEU A 75 -1.00 11.74 16.32
C LEU A 75 0.03 10.64 16.03
N ALA A 76 -0.40 9.55 15.37
CA ALA A 76 0.50 8.48 14.99
C ALA A 76 1.59 8.94 14.02
N THR A 77 1.26 9.80 13.06
CA THR A 77 2.24 10.39 12.14
C THR A 77 3.21 11.30 12.90
N TRP A 78 2.72 12.15 13.79
CA TRP A 78 3.56 13.04 14.58
C TRP A 78 4.56 12.27 15.45
N VAL A 79 4.11 11.21 16.13
CA VAL A 79 4.99 10.34 16.92
C VAL A 79 5.99 9.63 16.03
N ALA A 80 5.57 9.11 14.87
CA ALA A 80 6.47 8.45 13.92
C ALA A 80 7.55 9.41 13.40
N GLN A 81 7.19 10.63 13.05
CA GLN A 81 8.12 11.68 12.62
C GLN A 81 9.15 12.06 13.68
N SER A 82 8.74 12.04 14.94
CA SER A 82 9.65 12.32 16.07
C SER A 82 10.71 11.23 16.27
N ILE A 83 10.45 10.00 15.82
CA ILE A 83 11.35 8.85 15.99
C ILE A 83 12.17 8.58 14.72
N ILE A 84 11.51 8.61 13.55
CA ILE A 84 12.10 8.19 12.27
C ILE A 84 12.63 9.39 11.48
N GLY A 85 12.15 10.60 11.79
CA GLY A 85 12.42 11.82 11.03
C GLY A 85 11.31 12.13 10.01
N GLN A 86 11.47 13.26 9.34
CA GLN A 86 10.49 13.80 8.36
C GLN A 86 10.97 13.62 6.91
N GLU A 87 11.70 12.56 6.63
CA GLU A 87 12.16 12.33 5.26
C GLU A 87 11.00 11.93 4.35
N ALA A 88 10.90 12.64 3.23
CA ALA A 88 9.92 12.29 2.20
C ALA A 88 10.23 10.92 1.60
N ILE A 89 9.21 10.08 1.45
CA ILE A 89 9.36 8.75 0.83
C ILE A 89 9.78 8.89 -0.65
N TYR A 90 9.34 9.96 -1.30
CA TYR A 90 9.67 10.29 -2.68
C TYR A 90 10.27 11.68 -2.77
N HIS A 91 11.40 11.79 -3.44
CA HIS A 91 12.02 13.07 -3.75
C HIS A 91 11.54 13.53 -5.13
N LEU A 92 10.75 14.60 -5.13
CA LEU A 92 10.24 15.22 -6.35
C LEU A 92 11.12 16.42 -6.71
N SER A 93 11.48 16.54 -7.98
CA SER A 93 11.98 17.78 -8.51
C SER A 93 10.88 18.84 -8.46
N ALA A 94 11.24 20.11 -8.29
CA ALA A 94 10.27 21.19 -8.27
C ALA A 94 9.44 21.17 -9.56
N VAL A 95 8.14 20.93 -9.43
CA VAL A 95 7.20 20.90 -10.56
C VAL A 95 6.43 22.21 -10.58
N SER A 96 6.50 22.95 -11.68
CA SER A 96 5.66 24.12 -11.90
C SER A 96 4.26 23.65 -12.33
N TRP A 97 3.24 24.08 -11.61
CA TRP A 97 1.86 23.82 -11.96
C TRP A 97 1.43 24.71 -13.13
N SER A 98 0.88 24.08 -14.16
CA SER A 98 0.30 24.79 -15.30
C SER A 98 -1.05 24.16 -15.70
N ALA A 99 -1.90 24.93 -16.37
CA ALA A 99 -3.16 24.41 -16.89
C ALA A 99 -2.94 23.22 -17.85
N SER A 100 -1.87 23.26 -18.65
CA SER A 100 -1.51 22.15 -19.53
C SER A 100 -1.16 20.88 -18.78
N SER A 101 -0.45 20.99 -17.63
CA SER A 101 -0.13 19.83 -16.79
C SER A 101 -1.39 19.18 -16.20
N PHE A 102 -2.40 19.98 -15.89
CA PHE A 102 -3.69 19.48 -15.42
C PHE A 102 -4.43 18.67 -16.51
N PHE A 103 -4.52 19.21 -17.73
CA PHE A 103 -5.12 18.49 -18.84
C PHE A 103 -4.35 17.21 -19.19
N GLN A 104 -3.02 17.25 -19.18
CA GLN A 104 -2.19 16.06 -19.39
C GLN A 104 -2.47 14.99 -18.31
N ALA A 105 -2.61 15.37 -17.04
CA ALA A 105 -2.95 14.44 -15.97
C ALA A 105 -4.29 13.75 -16.20
N ILE A 106 -5.31 14.46 -16.68
CA ILE A 106 -6.62 13.89 -17.03
C ILE A 106 -6.46 12.86 -18.15
N VAL A 107 -5.77 13.21 -19.23
CA VAL A 107 -5.54 12.29 -20.36
C VAL A 107 -4.80 11.03 -19.91
N ILE A 108 -3.74 11.20 -19.12
CA ILE A 108 -2.97 10.08 -18.55
C ILE A 108 -3.85 9.21 -17.67
N ALA A 109 -4.71 9.80 -16.84
CA ALA A 109 -5.62 9.05 -15.99
C ALA A 109 -6.55 8.15 -16.82
N PHE A 110 -7.12 8.65 -17.91
CA PHE A 110 -7.94 7.84 -18.83
C PHE A 110 -7.16 6.71 -19.49
N LEU A 111 -5.90 6.94 -19.87
CA LEU A 111 -5.06 5.92 -20.51
C LEU A 111 -4.59 4.84 -19.52
N VAL A 112 -4.32 5.22 -18.26
CA VAL A 112 -3.84 4.29 -17.23
C VAL A 112 -4.97 3.49 -16.58
N THR A 113 -6.19 4.03 -16.55
CA THR A 113 -7.34 3.35 -15.91
C THR A 113 -7.60 1.93 -16.44
N PRO A 114 -7.63 1.66 -17.77
CA PRO A 114 -7.81 0.30 -18.28
C PRO A 114 -6.68 -0.65 -17.82
N LEU A 115 -5.45 -0.14 -17.77
CA LEU A 115 -4.29 -0.92 -17.33
C LEU A 115 -4.41 -1.29 -15.84
N ALA A 116 -4.83 -0.34 -15.02
CA ALA A 116 -5.08 -0.55 -13.59
C ALA A 116 -6.22 -1.56 -13.37
N LEU A 117 -7.29 -1.49 -14.17
CA LEU A 117 -8.39 -2.47 -14.11
C LEU A 117 -7.93 -3.88 -14.47
N VAL A 118 -7.13 -4.03 -15.53
CA VAL A 118 -6.54 -5.33 -15.91
C VAL A 118 -5.67 -5.86 -14.78
N PHE A 119 -4.80 -5.03 -14.20
CA PHE A 119 -3.96 -5.44 -13.08
C PHE A 119 -4.81 -5.85 -11.87
N ALA A 120 -5.80 -5.07 -11.48
CA ALA A 120 -6.71 -5.37 -10.37
C ALA A 120 -7.47 -6.70 -10.61
N PHE A 121 -7.94 -6.94 -11.83
CA PHE A 121 -8.58 -8.20 -12.21
C PHE A 121 -7.61 -9.39 -12.08
N LEU A 122 -6.39 -9.26 -12.58
CA LEU A 122 -5.36 -10.30 -12.49
C LEU A 122 -4.96 -10.56 -11.04
N ALA A 123 -4.77 -9.54 -10.23
CA ALA A 123 -4.44 -9.65 -8.81
C ALA A 123 -5.57 -10.35 -8.03
N LYS A 124 -6.84 -9.96 -8.28
CA LYS A 124 -8.01 -10.62 -7.70
C LYS A 124 -8.10 -12.08 -8.12
N ARG A 125 -7.88 -12.39 -9.40
CA ARG A 125 -7.86 -13.76 -9.92
C ARG A 125 -6.74 -14.60 -9.30
N ALA A 126 -5.53 -14.05 -9.16
CA ALA A 126 -4.40 -14.71 -8.51
C ALA A 126 -4.70 -15.02 -7.04
N SER A 127 -5.25 -14.04 -6.32
CA SER A 127 -5.63 -14.19 -4.92
C SER A 127 -6.74 -15.22 -4.72
N HIS A 128 -7.72 -15.27 -5.62
CA HIS A 128 -8.81 -16.24 -5.57
C HIS A 128 -8.33 -17.68 -5.88
N LYS A 129 -7.38 -17.82 -6.82
CA LYS A 129 -6.75 -19.10 -7.19
C LYS A 129 -5.48 -19.41 -6.38
N ARG A 130 -5.37 -18.83 -5.23
CA ARG A 130 -4.23 -19.00 -4.33
C ARG A 130 -4.12 -20.48 -3.93
N ARG A 131 -2.89 -20.99 -3.95
CA ARG A 131 -2.58 -22.32 -3.43
C ARG A 131 -2.84 -22.36 -1.93
N LYS A 132 -3.56 -23.39 -1.50
CA LYS A 132 -3.86 -23.67 -0.08
C LYS A 132 -3.31 -25.02 0.36
N ASP A 133 -2.73 -25.76 -0.59
CA ASP A 133 -2.24 -27.10 -0.40
C ASP A 133 -0.82 -27.10 0.17
N GLY A 134 -0.33 -28.24 0.63
CA GLY A 134 1.04 -28.42 1.10
C GLY A 134 2.13 -28.03 0.08
N THR A 135 1.77 -27.93 -1.21
CA THR A 135 2.65 -27.44 -2.26
C THR A 135 3.13 -26.00 -2.06
N ILE A 136 2.44 -25.21 -1.19
CA ILE A 136 2.82 -23.83 -0.83
C ILE A 136 4.22 -23.80 -0.19
N LEU A 137 4.60 -24.86 0.55
CA LEU A 137 5.89 -24.95 1.24
C LEU A 137 7.07 -24.92 0.26
N TRP A 138 6.88 -25.35 -0.97
CA TRP A 138 7.91 -25.37 -2.01
C TRP A 138 7.70 -24.26 -3.04
N ALA A 139 6.45 -24.01 -3.41
CA ALA A 139 6.13 -23.05 -4.45
C ALA A 139 6.42 -21.60 -4.04
N LEU A 140 6.20 -21.27 -2.77
CA LEU A 140 6.44 -19.91 -2.26
C LEU A 140 7.94 -19.59 -2.13
N PRO A 141 8.79 -20.45 -1.50
CA PRO A 141 10.23 -20.24 -1.50
C PRO A 141 10.83 -20.18 -2.91
N LEU A 142 10.38 -21.03 -3.83
CA LEU A 142 10.84 -21.00 -5.21
C LEU A 142 10.48 -19.69 -5.91
N ALA A 143 9.26 -19.17 -5.71
CA ALA A 143 8.84 -17.89 -6.25
C ALA A 143 9.67 -16.73 -5.69
N PHE A 144 10.01 -16.77 -4.39
CA PHE A 144 10.90 -15.78 -3.78
C PHE A 144 12.35 -15.92 -4.23
N LEU A 145 12.82 -17.14 -4.50
CA LEU A 145 14.15 -17.37 -5.07
C LEU A 145 14.25 -16.77 -6.47
N VAL A 146 13.23 -16.98 -7.32
CA VAL A 146 13.17 -16.34 -8.65
C VAL A 146 13.16 -14.83 -8.54
N LEU A 147 12.35 -14.27 -7.64
CA LEU A 147 12.32 -12.83 -7.39
C LEU A 147 13.68 -12.33 -6.89
N GLY A 148 14.29 -13.02 -5.93
CA GLY A 148 15.58 -12.65 -5.35
C GLY A 148 16.70 -12.66 -6.40
N SER A 149 16.73 -13.70 -7.25
CA SER A 149 17.67 -13.76 -8.37
C SER A 149 17.47 -12.60 -9.36
N LEU A 150 16.20 -12.30 -9.70
CA LEU A 150 15.89 -11.18 -10.59
C LEU A 150 16.32 -9.84 -9.97
N VAL A 151 16.08 -9.62 -8.68
CA VAL A 151 16.46 -8.40 -7.96
C VAL A 151 17.99 -8.26 -7.87
N ALA A 152 18.73 -9.37 -7.75
CA ALA A 152 20.20 -9.34 -7.70
C ALA A 152 20.79 -8.77 -9.00
N PHE A 153 20.19 -9.08 -10.16
CA PHE A 153 20.63 -8.54 -11.46
C PHE A 153 19.96 -7.21 -11.82
N PHE A 154 18.72 -7.01 -11.37
CA PHE A 154 17.90 -5.84 -11.70
C PHE A 154 17.25 -5.27 -10.45
N PRO A 155 17.95 -4.42 -9.68
CA PRO A 155 17.43 -3.83 -8.43
C PRO A 155 16.10 -3.07 -8.58
N ILE A 156 15.74 -2.65 -9.79
CA ILE A 156 14.49 -1.94 -10.10
C ILE A 156 13.23 -2.77 -9.74
N PHE A 157 13.35 -4.10 -9.67
CA PHE A 157 12.26 -4.99 -9.26
C PHE A 157 12.13 -5.13 -7.74
N MET A 158 13.03 -4.53 -6.99
CA MET A 158 13.05 -4.63 -5.53
C MET A 158 11.78 -4.04 -4.89
N GLY A 159 11.28 -4.74 -3.88
CA GLY A 159 10.20 -4.27 -3.01
C GLY A 159 8.87 -4.01 -3.71
N ASN A 160 8.13 -3.06 -3.17
CA ASN A 160 6.77 -2.70 -3.56
C ASN A 160 6.68 -1.75 -4.78
N GLY A 161 7.77 -1.45 -5.45
CA GLY A 161 7.80 -0.52 -6.59
C GLY A 161 8.33 0.87 -6.26
N GLN A 162 8.69 1.15 -5.01
CA GLN A 162 9.21 2.45 -4.60
C GLN A 162 10.45 2.85 -5.42
N VAL A 163 11.38 1.91 -5.64
CA VAL A 163 12.58 2.15 -6.44
C VAL A 163 12.24 2.54 -7.88
N LEU A 164 11.28 1.81 -8.48
CA LEU A 164 10.80 2.11 -9.84
C LEU A 164 10.10 3.48 -9.91
N ALA A 165 9.22 3.76 -8.94
CA ALA A 165 8.53 5.03 -8.86
C ALA A 165 9.52 6.19 -8.67
N GLN A 166 10.51 6.06 -7.79
CA GLN A 166 11.54 7.09 -7.57
C GLN A 166 12.38 7.31 -8.84
N ALA A 167 12.77 6.24 -9.54
CA ALA A 167 13.52 6.36 -10.79
C ALA A 167 12.73 7.12 -11.87
N LEU A 168 11.42 6.86 -11.99
CA LEU A 168 10.53 7.60 -12.90
C LEU A 168 10.38 9.07 -12.50
N LEU A 169 10.21 9.35 -11.20
CA LEU A 169 10.09 10.72 -10.67
C LEU A 169 11.39 11.52 -10.82
N SER A 170 12.53 10.86 -10.80
CA SER A 170 13.84 11.47 -11.04
C SER A 170 14.18 11.64 -12.52
N SER A 171 13.21 11.49 -13.43
CA SER A 171 13.38 11.60 -14.89
C SER A 171 14.45 10.66 -15.46
N GLN A 172 14.75 9.57 -14.76
CA GLN A 172 15.66 8.55 -15.27
C GLN A 172 14.98 7.80 -16.42
N SER A 173 15.66 7.70 -17.55
CA SER A 173 15.17 6.86 -18.65
C SER A 173 15.29 5.40 -18.24
N ILE A 174 14.16 4.73 -18.10
CA ILE A 174 14.10 3.29 -17.84
C ILE A 174 13.97 2.59 -19.17
N PRO A 175 15.03 1.89 -19.64
CA PRO A 175 14.95 1.14 -20.87
C PRO A 175 13.80 0.12 -20.79
N TYR A 176 13.01 0.04 -21.87
CA TYR A 176 11.92 -0.94 -21.97
C TYR A 176 10.89 -0.86 -20.81
N LEU A 177 10.52 0.35 -20.39
CA LEU A 177 9.55 0.57 -19.30
C LEU A 177 8.29 -0.31 -19.39
N PRO A 178 7.62 -0.46 -20.55
CA PRO A 178 6.46 -1.35 -20.65
C PRO A 178 6.78 -2.80 -20.31
N LEU A 179 7.93 -3.30 -20.74
CA LEU A 179 8.40 -4.65 -20.40
C LEU A 179 8.69 -4.79 -18.91
N THR A 180 9.33 -3.79 -18.31
CA THR A 180 9.60 -3.74 -16.86
C THR A 180 8.32 -3.80 -16.05
N LEU A 181 7.30 -3.03 -16.44
CA LEU A 181 5.98 -3.04 -15.80
C LEU A 181 5.28 -4.40 -15.98
N ALA A 182 5.32 -4.99 -17.19
CA ALA A 182 4.73 -6.29 -17.45
C ALA A 182 5.39 -7.40 -16.62
N VAL A 183 6.73 -7.42 -16.55
CA VAL A 183 7.49 -8.38 -15.73
C VAL A 183 7.16 -8.21 -14.24
N LYS A 184 7.10 -6.98 -13.75
CA LYS A 184 6.72 -6.71 -12.37
C LYS A 184 5.29 -7.17 -12.05
N GLY A 185 4.34 -6.88 -12.93
CA GLY A 185 2.96 -7.36 -12.80
C GLY A 185 2.88 -8.90 -12.78
N LEU A 186 3.64 -9.57 -13.65
CA LEU A 186 3.71 -11.03 -13.68
C LEU A 186 4.29 -11.60 -12.37
N ILE A 187 5.34 -11.00 -11.84
CA ILE A 187 5.95 -11.41 -10.56
C ILE A 187 4.93 -11.28 -9.43
N VAL A 188 4.24 -10.14 -9.32
CA VAL A 188 3.20 -9.93 -8.32
C VAL A 188 2.09 -10.99 -8.45
N TYR A 189 1.64 -11.26 -9.68
CA TYR A 189 0.65 -12.31 -9.96
C TYR A 189 1.13 -13.68 -9.48
N LEU A 190 2.36 -14.07 -9.80
CA LEU A 190 2.94 -15.36 -9.41
C LEU A 190 3.07 -15.49 -7.90
N LEU A 191 3.55 -14.44 -7.21
CA LEU A 191 3.66 -14.43 -5.75
C LEU A 191 2.29 -14.58 -5.08
N LEU A 192 1.30 -13.81 -5.50
CA LEU A 192 -0.06 -13.90 -4.95
C LEU A 192 -0.67 -15.29 -5.17
N ARG A 193 -0.49 -15.86 -6.36
CA ARG A 193 -0.97 -17.21 -6.69
C ARG A 193 -0.30 -18.31 -5.86
N ASN A 194 0.99 -18.15 -5.56
CA ASN A 194 1.77 -19.11 -4.77
C ASN A 194 1.62 -18.91 -3.25
N GLY A 195 0.74 -18.05 -2.81
CA GLY A 195 0.40 -17.96 -1.40
C GLY A 195 0.97 -16.75 -0.66
N ALA A 196 1.72 -15.88 -1.34
CA ALA A 196 2.20 -14.66 -0.69
C ALA A 196 1.03 -13.84 -0.14
N TYR A 197 1.17 -13.39 1.11
CA TYR A 197 0.26 -12.45 1.74
C TYR A 197 0.87 -11.06 1.68
N GLY A 198 0.14 -10.10 1.14
CA GLY A 198 0.61 -8.72 1.08
C GLY A 198 -0.47 -7.78 0.56
N GLY A 199 -0.34 -6.50 0.88
CA GLY A 199 -1.15 -5.45 0.26
C GLY A 199 -0.79 -5.29 -1.21
N THR A 200 -1.78 -5.03 -2.04
CA THR A 200 -1.61 -4.81 -3.48
C THR A 200 -1.72 -3.32 -3.86
N LEU A 201 -1.87 -2.43 -2.86
CA LEU A 201 -2.04 -0.99 -3.08
C LEU A 201 -0.81 -0.34 -3.76
N THR A 202 0.39 -0.69 -3.30
CA THR A 202 1.61 -0.06 -3.83
C THR A 202 2.07 -0.64 -5.17
N PRO A 203 1.92 -1.95 -5.47
CA PRO A 203 2.24 -2.47 -6.80
C PRO A 203 1.14 -2.20 -7.84
N SER A 204 -0.04 -1.73 -7.45
CA SER A 204 -1.11 -1.31 -8.36
C SER A 204 -0.97 0.15 -8.75
#